data_028e72891874b90578097b1a880641d7
#
_entry.id   028e72891874b90578097b1a880641d7
#
_cell.length_a   1.000
_cell.length_b   1.000
_cell.length_c   1.000
_cell.angle_alpha   90.00
_cell.angle_beta   90.00
_cell.angle_gamma   90.00
#
_symmetry.space_group_name_H-M   'P 1'
#
loop_
_entity.id
_entity.type
_entity.pdbx_description
1 polymer ?
#
loop_
_entity_poly.entity_id
_entity_poly.type
_entity_poly.pdbx_seq_one_letter_code
_entity_poly.pdbx_strand_id
1 'polypeptide(L)'
;RLMDANAASSAPLPANAVMREAIVQSAILSAEKAEEIGLKREKIILSAKVSGVQDLIAVYRDLARRSNHALHLGLTEAGMGTKGIVASSAAMGMLLQEGIGDTIRVSLTPEPNGDRTREVQVAQELLQTMGFRAFVPLVAACPGCGRTTSTVFQELARDIQSWISSSMPEWKTVYPGVETLNVAVMGCIVNGPGESKHADIGISLPGTGEAPTAPVFVDGKKVATLRGAGIAEEFKGMVAEYVTRRFGAGRGAAS
;
A
#
# COMPACT_ATOMS: atom_id res chain seq x y z
N ARG A 1 32.45 23.86 -2.47
CA ARG A 1 33.11 23.67 -1.16
C ARG A 1 33.35 22.18 -0.86
N LEU A 2 32.33 21.29 -0.75
CA LEU A 2 32.55 19.86 -0.44
C LEU A 2 33.34 19.15 -1.54
N MET A 3 33.09 19.45 -2.80
CA MET A 3 33.84 18.86 -3.92
C MET A 3 35.28 19.32 -3.91
N ASP A 4 35.55 20.60 -3.63
CA ASP A 4 36.91 21.16 -3.56
C ASP A 4 37.69 20.57 -2.37
N ALA A 5 37.02 20.44 -1.22
CA ALA A 5 37.61 19.80 -0.04
C ALA A 5 37.90 18.31 -0.29
N ASN A 6 37.00 17.61 -1.00
CA ASN A 6 37.22 16.23 -1.39
C ASN A 6 38.39 16.07 -2.36
N ALA A 7 38.52 16.97 -3.34
CA ALA A 7 39.62 16.94 -4.30
C ALA A 7 41.00 17.20 -3.63
N ALA A 8 41.02 17.97 -2.54
CA ALA A 8 42.22 18.23 -1.74
C ALA A 8 42.51 17.11 -0.70
N SER A 9 41.65 16.14 -0.54
CA SER A 9 41.82 15.05 0.42
C SER A 9 42.88 14.06 -0.04
N SER A 10 43.57 13.43 0.91
CA SER A 10 44.48 12.30 0.63
C SER A 10 43.82 11.04 0.14
N ALA A 11 42.49 10.91 0.35
CA ALA A 11 41.67 9.79 -0.08
C ALA A 11 40.30 10.31 -0.60
N PRO A 12 40.25 10.86 -1.82
CA PRO A 12 39.03 11.46 -2.34
C PRO A 12 37.93 10.43 -2.56
N LEU A 13 36.72 10.74 -2.11
CA LEU A 13 35.54 9.94 -2.30
C LEU A 13 34.98 10.08 -3.73
N PRO A 14 34.26 9.09 -4.24
CA PRO A 14 33.52 9.19 -5.49
C PRO A 14 32.53 10.38 -5.46
N ALA A 15 32.31 11.01 -6.60
CA ALA A 15 31.47 12.21 -6.72
C ALA A 15 30.05 12.00 -6.18
N ASN A 16 29.44 10.83 -6.38
CA ASN A 16 28.12 10.48 -5.85
C ASN A 16 28.09 10.41 -4.31
N ALA A 17 29.17 9.97 -3.67
CA ALA A 17 29.27 9.97 -2.21
C ALA A 17 29.35 11.40 -1.66
N VAL A 18 30.13 12.28 -2.30
CA VAL A 18 30.21 13.71 -1.94
C VAL A 18 28.86 14.40 -2.14
N MET A 19 28.15 14.06 -3.22
CA MET A 19 26.81 14.60 -3.49
C MET A 19 25.81 14.17 -2.39
N ARG A 20 25.81 12.89 -2.00
CA ARG A 20 24.95 12.39 -0.91
C ARG A 20 25.22 13.12 0.41
N GLU A 21 26.51 13.28 0.77
CA GLU A 21 26.90 14.03 1.96
C GLU A 21 26.45 15.50 1.89
N ALA A 22 26.56 16.13 0.73
CA ALA A 22 26.10 17.50 0.53
C ALA A 22 24.59 17.65 0.76
N ILE A 23 23.78 16.67 0.29
CA ILE A 23 22.34 16.66 0.47
C ILE A 23 21.99 16.51 1.96
N VAL A 24 22.63 15.56 2.66
CA VAL A 24 22.43 15.34 4.10
C VAL A 24 22.80 16.57 4.91
N GLN A 25 23.99 17.13 4.69
CA GLN A 25 24.43 18.36 5.39
C GLN A 25 23.49 19.53 5.11
N SER A 26 23.06 19.72 3.86
CA SER A 26 22.14 20.80 3.51
C SER A 26 20.82 20.70 4.27
N ALA A 27 20.27 19.49 4.41
CA ALA A 27 19.03 19.28 5.17
C ALA A 27 19.21 19.60 6.65
N ILE A 28 20.27 19.10 7.29
CA ILE A 28 20.54 19.31 8.71
C ILE A 28 20.81 20.79 9.00
N LEU A 29 21.73 21.43 8.25
CA LEU A 29 22.07 22.84 8.43
C LEU A 29 20.86 23.77 8.20
N SER A 30 19.96 23.40 7.28
CA SER A 30 18.72 24.16 7.04
C SER A 30 17.78 24.08 8.24
N ALA A 31 17.65 22.89 8.85
CA ALA A 31 16.86 22.72 10.05
C ALA A 31 17.43 23.48 11.25
N GLU A 32 18.74 23.36 11.48
CA GLU A 32 19.45 24.11 12.53
C GLU A 32 19.23 25.62 12.36
N LYS A 33 19.35 26.10 11.13
CA LYS A 33 19.12 27.54 10.85
C LYS A 33 17.66 27.95 11.09
N ALA A 34 16.71 27.09 10.77
CA ALA A 34 15.29 27.34 11.05
C ALA A 34 15.02 27.39 12.57
N GLU A 35 15.64 26.52 13.35
CA GLU A 35 15.54 26.54 14.82
C GLU A 35 16.18 27.83 15.40
N GLU A 36 17.33 28.24 14.91
CA GLU A 36 18.01 29.50 15.33
C GLU A 36 17.15 30.76 15.15
N ILE A 37 16.35 30.81 14.08
CA ILE A 37 15.43 31.94 13.83
C ILE A 37 14.06 31.76 14.50
N GLY A 38 13.90 30.75 15.36
CA GLY A 38 12.75 30.57 16.24
C GLY A 38 11.69 29.58 15.77
N LEU A 39 11.90 28.82 14.69
CA LEU A 39 10.98 27.76 14.32
C LEU A 39 11.16 26.59 15.28
N LYS A 40 10.06 26.16 15.89
CA LYS A 40 10.10 25.02 16.81
C LYS A 40 10.40 23.71 16.08
N ARG A 41 11.22 22.86 16.67
CA ARG A 41 11.67 21.60 16.11
C ARG A 41 10.52 20.68 15.64
N GLU A 42 9.45 20.59 16.41
CA GLU A 42 8.27 19.79 16.07
C GLU A 42 7.46 20.32 14.86
N LYS A 43 7.87 21.47 14.30
CA LYS A 43 7.29 22.05 13.08
C LYS A 43 8.20 21.86 11.85
N ILE A 44 9.32 21.16 12.01
CA ILE A 44 10.29 20.94 10.94
C ILE A 44 10.20 19.49 10.46
N ILE A 45 10.04 19.31 9.16
CA ILE A 45 10.10 18.00 8.49
C ILE A 45 11.20 18.09 7.42
N LEU A 46 12.15 17.16 7.45
CA LEU A 46 13.20 17.09 6.46
C LEU A 46 12.79 16.28 5.23
N SER A 47 13.10 16.80 4.05
CA SER A 47 12.87 16.11 2.79
C SER A 47 14.08 16.26 1.87
N ALA A 48 14.77 15.18 1.62
CA ALA A 48 15.89 15.12 0.68
C ALA A 48 15.39 14.65 -0.70
N LYS A 49 15.64 15.46 -1.73
CA LYS A 49 15.20 15.17 -3.10
C LYS A 49 16.27 14.42 -3.86
N VAL A 50 16.00 13.15 -4.14
CA VAL A 50 16.90 12.23 -4.85
C VAL A 50 16.08 11.41 -5.86
N SER A 51 16.62 11.17 -7.05
CA SER A 51 15.97 10.42 -8.14
C SER A 51 16.45 8.97 -8.28
N GLY A 52 17.58 8.61 -7.66
CA GLY A 52 18.11 7.25 -7.64
C GLY A 52 17.64 6.46 -6.41
N VAL A 53 17.14 5.23 -6.60
CA VAL A 53 16.68 4.36 -5.51
C VAL A 53 17.76 4.15 -4.45
N GLN A 54 18.97 3.77 -4.87
CA GLN A 54 20.09 3.49 -3.96
C GLN A 54 20.58 4.75 -3.24
N ASP A 55 20.59 5.88 -3.94
CA ASP A 55 20.99 7.16 -3.36
C ASP A 55 19.94 7.62 -2.32
N LEU A 56 18.64 7.43 -2.60
CA LEU A 56 17.58 7.75 -1.65
C LEU A 56 17.77 6.96 -0.35
N ILE A 57 17.95 5.65 -0.46
CA ILE A 57 18.14 4.77 0.68
C ILE A 57 19.36 5.20 1.51
N ALA A 58 20.49 5.46 0.84
CA ALA A 58 21.71 5.86 1.53
C ALA A 58 21.56 7.22 2.24
N VAL A 59 20.96 8.21 1.58
CA VAL A 59 20.73 9.55 2.13
C VAL A 59 19.81 9.51 3.34
N TYR A 60 18.68 8.80 3.27
CA TYR A 60 17.73 8.77 4.39
C TYR A 60 18.20 7.92 5.57
N ARG A 61 18.97 6.85 5.34
CA ARG A 61 19.65 6.13 6.42
C ARG A 61 20.64 7.04 7.17
N ASP A 62 21.33 7.90 6.43
CA ASP A 62 22.28 8.85 7.04
C ASP A 62 21.55 9.98 7.77
N LEU A 63 20.51 10.54 7.20
CA LEU A 63 19.65 11.53 7.87
C LEU A 63 19.03 10.96 9.16
N ALA A 64 18.51 9.74 9.16
CA ALA A 64 17.93 9.10 10.32
C ALA A 64 18.96 8.87 11.45
N ARG A 65 20.23 8.64 11.11
CA ARG A 65 21.31 8.50 12.11
C ARG A 65 21.77 9.84 12.69
N ARG A 66 21.71 10.92 11.89
CA ARG A 66 22.29 12.22 12.21
C ARG A 66 21.28 13.25 12.66
N SER A 67 20.00 12.96 12.55
CA SER A 67 18.91 13.89 12.88
C SER A 67 17.74 13.16 13.54
N ASN A 68 17.05 13.84 14.44
CA ASN A 68 15.80 13.38 15.06
C ASN A 68 14.58 14.17 14.57
N HIS A 69 14.68 14.87 13.45
CA HIS A 69 13.53 15.51 12.82
C HIS A 69 12.69 14.49 12.08
N ALA A 70 11.38 14.76 11.94
CA ALA A 70 10.51 13.98 11.10
C ALA A 70 11.02 13.96 9.65
N LEU A 71 10.93 12.81 8.99
CA LEU A 71 11.44 12.58 7.64
C LEU A 71 10.29 12.38 6.65
N HIS A 72 10.32 13.14 5.57
CA HIS A 72 9.40 12.99 4.45
C HIS A 72 10.05 12.23 3.31
N LEU A 73 9.68 10.98 3.12
CA LEU A 73 10.22 10.14 2.06
C LEU A 73 9.56 10.44 0.70
N GLY A 74 10.35 10.40 -0.36
CA GLY A 74 9.82 10.47 -1.72
C GLY A 74 10.93 10.39 -2.76
N LEU A 75 10.81 9.46 -3.69
CA LEU A 75 11.69 9.37 -4.84
C LEU A 75 11.29 10.44 -5.85
N THR A 76 12.20 11.35 -6.18
CA THR A 76 11.96 12.40 -7.18
C THR A 76 12.13 11.82 -8.57
N GLU A 77 11.25 12.23 -9.51
CA GLU A 77 11.36 11.78 -10.92
C GLU A 77 11.39 10.26 -11.07
N ALA A 78 10.55 9.55 -10.31
CA ALA A 78 10.52 8.09 -10.31
C ALA A 78 10.20 7.50 -11.68
N GLY A 79 9.48 8.25 -12.52
CA GLY A 79 9.09 7.87 -13.88
C GLY A 79 7.58 7.64 -14.02
N MET A 80 7.20 7.21 -15.23
CA MET A 80 5.81 6.99 -15.61
C MET A 80 5.36 5.56 -15.34
N GLY A 81 4.08 5.37 -15.05
CA GLY A 81 3.43 4.06 -14.96
C GLY A 81 4.13 3.07 -14.02
N THR A 82 4.24 1.83 -14.43
CA THR A 82 4.81 0.73 -13.65
C THR A 82 6.24 1.01 -13.19
N LYS A 83 7.08 1.62 -14.04
CA LYS A 83 8.47 1.94 -13.69
C LYS A 83 8.54 2.87 -12.47
N GLY A 84 7.72 3.92 -12.46
CA GLY A 84 7.67 4.88 -11.35
C GLY A 84 7.12 4.24 -10.06
N ILE A 85 6.10 3.40 -10.19
CA ILE A 85 5.51 2.66 -9.05
C ILE A 85 6.55 1.73 -8.42
N VAL A 86 7.21 0.90 -9.24
CA VAL A 86 8.23 -0.04 -8.76
C VAL A 86 9.40 0.69 -8.10
N ALA A 87 9.92 1.75 -8.72
CA ALA A 87 11.03 2.51 -8.18
C ALA A 87 10.68 3.17 -6.83
N SER A 88 9.50 3.81 -6.75
CA SER A 88 9.01 4.44 -5.51
C SER A 88 8.77 3.41 -4.40
N SER A 89 8.14 2.28 -4.73
CA SER A 89 7.86 1.21 -3.77
C SER A 89 9.14 0.55 -3.26
N ALA A 90 10.10 0.28 -4.13
CA ALA A 90 11.39 -0.28 -3.72
C ALA A 90 12.16 0.66 -2.79
N ALA A 91 12.28 1.94 -3.16
CA ALA A 91 13.03 2.92 -2.38
C ALA A 91 12.39 3.18 -1.00
N MET A 92 11.10 3.46 -0.96
CA MET A 92 10.39 3.78 0.29
C MET A 92 10.13 2.52 1.12
N GLY A 93 9.82 1.38 0.50
CA GLY A 93 9.57 0.14 1.21
C GLY A 93 10.76 -0.32 2.06
N MET A 94 11.98 -0.21 1.53
CA MET A 94 13.19 -0.55 2.30
C MET A 94 13.37 0.37 3.52
N LEU A 95 13.16 1.67 3.36
CA LEU A 95 13.29 2.63 4.46
C LEU A 95 12.20 2.46 5.51
N LEU A 96 10.95 2.30 5.08
CA LEU A 96 9.82 2.06 5.98
C LEU A 96 9.98 0.76 6.78
N GLN A 97 10.52 -0.29 6.17
CA GLN A 97 10.83 -1.56 6.87
C GLN A 97 11.89 -1.37 7.97
N GLU A 98 12.76 -0.39 7.83
CA GLU A 98 13.78 -0.02 8.82
C GLU A 98 13.26 0.99 9.85
N GLY A 99 11.98 1.35 9.81
CA GLY A 99 11.37 2.37 10.68
C GLY A 99 11.76 3.81 10.32
N ILE A 100 12.24 4.04 9.09
CA ILE A 100 12.65 5.36 8.61
C ILE A 100 11.53 5.95 7.76
N GLY A 101 11.03 7.13 8.16
CA GLY A 101 10.02 7.91 7.44
C GLY A 101 8.73 8.09 8.23
N ASP A 102 8.29 9.33 8.33
CA ASP A 102 7.07 9.74 9.06
C ASP A 102 5.93 10.09 8.11
N THR A 103 6.28 10.60 6.93
CA THR A 103 5.35 10.87 5.83
C THR A 103 5.96 10.42 4.52
N ILE A 104 5.11 10.10 3.54
CA ILE A 104 5.57 9.64 2.23
C ILE A 104 4.91 10.39 1.08
N ARG A 105 5.60 10.45 -0.05
CA ARG A 105 5.10 10.98 -1.31
C ARG A 105 5.53 10.08 -2.46
N VAL A 106 4.58 9.68 -3.27
CA VAL A 106 4.83 9.07 -4.57
C VAL A 106 4.85 10.17 -5.63
N SER A 107 5.83 10.16 -6.53
CA SER A 107 5.98 11.12 -7.63
C SER A 107 6.01 10.37 -8.95
N LEU A 108 4.88 10.30 -9.62
CA LEU A 108 4.78 9.72 -10.95
C LEU A 108 4.72 10.81 -12.00
N THR A 109 5.31 10.56 -13.16
CA THR A 109 5.00 11.34 -14.35
C THR A 109 3.58 10.96 -14.78
N PRO A 110 2.62 11.90 -14.82
CA PRO A 110 1.25 11.58 -15.16
C PRO A 110 1.12 11.20 -16.64
N GLU A 111 0.23 10.25 -16.92
CA GLU A 111 -0.24 10.01 -18.29
C GLU A 111 -1.01 11.24 -18.80
N PRO A 112 -1.00 11.54 -20.10
CA PRO A 112 -1.84 12.58 -20.65
C PRO A 112 -3.33 12.36 -20.28
N ASN A 113 -3.94 13.35 -19.65
CA ASN A 113 -5.29 13.28 -19.07
C ASN A 113 -5.50 12.20 -18.00
N GLY A 114 -4.43 11.69 -17.42
CA GLY A 114 -4.46 10.66 -16.37
C GLY A 114 -4.98 11.18 -15.02
N ASP A 115 -5.46 10.25 -14.19
CA ASP A 115 -5.93 10.55 -12.84
C ASP A 115 -4.79 10.99 -11.94
N ARG A 116 -4.84 12.22 -11.45
CA ARG A 116 -3.84 12.80 -10.52
C ARG A 116 -3.92 12.23 -9.11
N THR A 117 -4.97 11.50 -8.76
CA THR A 117 -5.08 10.81 -7.48
C THR A 117 -4.29 9.51 -7.43
N ARG A 118 -3.78 9.02 -8.58
CA ARG A 118 -3.03 7.76 -8.70
C ARG A 118 -1.82 7.69 -7.77
N GLU A 119 -1.12 8.80 -7.58
CA GLU A 119 0.03 8.89 -6.68
C GLU A 119 -0.36 8.61 -5.23
N VAL A 120 -1.52 9.12 -4.79
CA VAL A 120 -2.07 8.86 -3.45
C VAL A 120 -2.50 7.41 -3.31
N GLN A 121 -3.16 6.85 -4.32
CA GLN A 121 -3.56 5.43 -4.34
C GLN A 121 -2.33 4.52 -4.19
N VAL A 122 -1.27 4.75 -4.96
CA VAL A 122 -0.01 3.97 -4.87
C VAL A 122 0.64 4.11 -3.50
N ALA A 123 0.64 5.30 -2.89
CA ALA A 123 1.15 5.49 -1.53
C ALA A 123 0.33 4.71 -0.50
N GLN A 124 -0.99 4.71 -0.62
CA GLN A 124 -1.88 3.92 0.24
C GLN A 124 -1.67 2.42 0.05
N GLU A 125 -1.59 1.94 -1.20
CA GLU A 125 -1.33 0.55 -1.54
C GLU A 125 0.02 0.08 -0.97
N LEU A 126 1.07 0.91 -1.05
CA LEU A 126 2.38 0.61 -0.46
C LEU A 126 2.28 0.40 1.06
N LEU A 127 1.69 1.35 1.77
CA LEU A 127 1.55 1.28 3.24
C LEU A 127 0.67 0.11 3.67
N GLN A 128 -0.39 -0.17 2.93
CA GLN A 128 -1.30 -1.28 3.23
C GLN A 128 -0.65 -2.63 2.95
N THR A 129 0.05 -2.78 1.83
CA THR A 129 0.78 -4.01 1.48
C THR A 129 1.87 -4.34 2.50
N MET A 130 2.51 -3.32 3.06
CA MET A 130 3.51 -3.47 4.12
C MET A 130 2.91 -3.67 5.53
N GLY A 131 1.59 -3.62 5.68
CA GLY A 131 0.91 -3.80 6.96
C GLY A 131 0.99 -2.61 7.92
N PHE A 132 1.42 -1.43 7.45
CA PHE A 132 1.52 -0.25 8.30
C PHE A 132 0.18 0.43 8.53
N ARG A 133 -0.71 0.42 7.54
CA ARG A 133 -2.01 1.09 7.63
C ARG A 133 -3.00 0.53 6.62
N ALA A 134 -4.23 0.25 7.05
CA ALA A 134 -5.33 -0.10 6.17
C ALA A 134 -6.05 1.16 5.66
N PHE A 135 -6.43 1.16 4.39
CA PHE A 135 -7.17 2.27 3.76
C PHE A 135 -8.48 1.81 3.12
N VAL A 136 -8.48 0.60 2.59
CA VAL A 136 -9.63 -0.05 1.95
C VAL A 136 -9.60 -1.54 2.24
N PRO A 137 -10.74 -2.25 2.21
CA PRO A 137 -10.75 -3.70 2.31
C PRO A 137 -9.83 -4.35 1.28
N LEU A 138 -9.09 -5.38 1.69
CA LEU A 138 -8.26 -6.17 0.81
C LEU A 138 -9.12 -7.21 0.09
N VAL A 139 -9.07 -7.23 -1.23
CA VAL A 139 -9.66 -8.30 -2.04
C VAL A 139 -8.53 -9.15 -2.63
N ALA A 140 -8.29 -10.30 -2.02
CA ALA A 140 -7.31 -11.26 -2.49
C ALA A 140 -7.93 -12.16 -3.57
N ALA A 141 -7.27 -12.27 -4.73
CA ALA A 141 -7.65 -13.18 -5.79
C ALA A 141 -6.46 -14.03 -6.22
N CYS A 142 -6.71 -15.27 -6.64
CA CYS A 142 -5.63 -16.11 -7.15
C CYS A 142 -5.16 -15.60 -8.53
N PRO A 143 -3.88 -15.85 -8.91
CA PRO A 143 -3.34 -15.37 -10.19
C PRO A 143 -3.92 -16.10 -11.42
N GLY A 144 -4.74 -17.13 -11.21
CA GLY A 144 -5.15 -18.05 -12.27
C GLY A 144 -4.00 -19.00 -12.66
N CYS A 145 -4.25 -20.29 -12.58
CA CYS A 145 -3.30 -21.32 -12.99
C CYS A 145 -3.97 -22.26 -14.00
N GLY A 146 -3.25 -23.28 -14.47
CA GLY A 146 -3.80 -24.26 -15.43
C GLY A 146 -5.01 -25.05 -14.95
N ARG A 147 -5.48 -24.86 -13.70
CA ARG A 147 -6.69 -25.47 -13.14
C ARG A 147 -7.96 -24.70 -13.42
N THR A 148 -7.86 -23.47 -13.89
CA THR A 148 -9.02 -22.70 -14.33
C THR A 148 -8.70 -21.98 -15.64
N THR A 149 -9.51 -22.26 -16.64
CA THR A 149 -9.47 -21.60 -17.94
C THR A 149 -10.57 -20.54 -18.07
N SER A 150 -11.44 -20.45 -17.05
CA SER A 150 -12.53 -19.49 -16.98
C SER A 150 -12.05 -18.15 -16.43
N THR A 151 -12.57 -17.03 -16.96
CA THR A 151 -12.36 -15.67 -16.44
C THR A 151 -13.33 -15.28 -15.33
N VAL A 152 -14.30 -16.14 -15.02
CA VAL A 152 -15.40 -15.82 -14.08
C VAL A 152 -14.90 -15.37 -12.71
N PHE A 153 -13.85 -16.00 -12.17
CA PHE A 153 -13.30 -15.59 -10.87
C PHE A 153 -12.60 -14.22 -10.95
N GLN A 154 -11.96 -13.88 -12.10
CA GLN A 154 -11.31 -12.58 -12.31
C GLN A 154 -12.38 -11.47 -12.43
N GLU A 155 -13.46 -11.76 -13.14
CA GLU A 155 -14.61 -10.85 -13.27
C GLU A 155 -15.26 -10.63 -11.91
N LEU A 156 -15.52 -11.70 -11.15
CA LEU A 156 -16.07 -11.59 -9.80
C LEU A 156 -15.14 -10.82 -8.86
N ALA A 157 -13.83 -11.09 -8.87
CA ALA A 157 -12.88 -10.37 -8.04
C ALA A 157 -12.86 -8.88 -8.35
N ARG A 158 -12.85 -8.51 -9.64
CA ARG A 158 -12.92 -7.13 -10.10
C ARG A 158 -14.24 -6.46 -9.67
N ASP A 159 -15.35 -7.15 -9.82
CA ASP A 159 -16.67 -6.63 -9.49
C ASP A 159 -16.82 -6.43 -7.98
N ILE A 160 -16.35 -7.36 -7.17
CA ILE A 160 -16.29 -7.23 -5.70
C ILE A 160 -15.40 -6.05 -5.30
N GLN A 161 -14.20 -5.94 -5.87
CA GLN A 161 -13.29 -4.84 -5.58
C GLN A 161 -13.88 -3.49 -5.96
N SER A 162 -14.52 -3.39 -7.13
CA SER A 162 -15.17 -2.17 -7.59
C SER A 162 -16.35 -1.79 -6.71
N TRP A 163 -17.18 -2.76 -6.34
CA TRP A 163 -18.32 -2.56 -5.44
C TRP A 163 -17.87 -2.11 -4.05
N ILE A 164 -16.87 -2.77 -3.45
CA ILE A 164 -16.30 -2.37 -2.17
C ILE A 164 -15.77 -0.93 -2.26
N SER A 165 -14.99 -0.61 -3.29
CA SER A 165 -14.41 0.72 -3.48
C SER A 165 -15.50 1.80 -3.58
N SER A 166 -16.59 1.53 -4.28
CA SER A 166 -17.73 2.45 -4.40
C SER A 166 -18.53 2.59 -3.10
N SER A 167 -18.53 1.57 -2.24
CA SER A 167 -19.21 1.58 -0.94
C SER A 167 -18.40 2.25 0.16
N MET A 168 -17.08 2.38 0.01
CA MET A 168 -16.18 2.89 1.04
C MET A 168 -16.51 4.31 1.56
N PRO A 169 -16.95 5.28 0.73
CA PRO A 169 -17.31 6.61 1.23
C PRO A 169 -18.41 6.57 2.30
N GLU A 170 -19.40 5.69 2.11
CA GLU A 170 -20.46 5.46 3.09
C GLU A 170 -19.98 4.59 4.24
N TRP A 171 -19.36 3.46 3.93
CA TRP A 171 -18.93 2.48 4.93
C TRP A 171 -17.99 3.06 5.98
N LYS A 172 -17.05 3.90 5.61
CA LYS A 172 -16.14 4.56 6.57
C LYS A 172 -16.87 5.43 7.60
N THR A 173 -18.03 6.00 7.24
CA THR A 173 -18.82 6.81 8.16
C THR A 173 -19.70 5.97 9.08
N VAL A 174 -20.10 4.78 8.63
CA VAL A 174 -21.07 3.90 9.29
C VAL A 174 -20.40 2.76 10.06
N TYR A 175 -19.27 2.26 9.56
CA TYR A 175 -18.58 1.07 10.02
C TYR A 175 -17.10 1.36 10.32
N PRO A 176 -16.76 1.93 11.47
CA PRO A 176 -15.36 2.19 11.83
C PRO A 176 -14.52 0.91 11.81
N GLY A 177 -13.37 0.95 11.13
CA GLY A 177 -12.47 -0.19 10.99
C GLY A 177 -12.76 -1.10 9.78
N VAL A 178 -13.78 -0.79 8.97
CA VAL A 178 -14.14 -1.60 7.78
C VAL A 178 -13.00 -1.72 6.77
N GLU A 179 -12.08 -0.77 6.75
CA GLU A 179 -10.87 -0.81 5.93
C GLU A 179 -9.94 -2.00 6.22
N THR A 180 -10.12 -2.67 7.36
CA THR A 180 -9.34 -3.85 7.74
C THR A 180 -9.93 -5.17 7.23
N LEU A 181 -11.09 -5.14 6.58
CA LEU A 181 -11.75 -6.33 6.05
C LEU A 181 -10.91 -7.01 4.96
N ASN A 182 -10.77 -8.32 5.07
CA ASN A 182 -10.12 -9.17 4.07
C ASN A 182 -11.15 -10.06 3.37
N VAL A 183 -11.27 -9.93 2.06
CA VAL A 183 -12.15 -10.73 1.21
C VAL A 183 -11.29 -11.60 0.30
N ALA A 184 -11.64 -12.87 0.10
CA ALA A 184 -10.95 -13.75 -0.84
C ALA A 184 -11.89 -14.21 -1.96
N VAL A 185 -11.40 -14.13 -3.20
CA VAL A 185 -12.10 -14.65 -4.40
C VAL A 185 -11.16 -15.61 -5.14
N MET A 186 -11.41 -16.90 -4.99
CA MET A 186 -10.52 -17.95 -5.51
C MET A 186 -11.15 -18.67 -6.71
N GLY A 187 -10.33 -19.05 -7.68
CA GLY A 187 -10.76 -19.62 -8.97
C GLY A 187 -10.77 -21.14 -9.05
N CYS A 188 -10.54 -21.87 -7.97
CA CYS A 188 -10.68 -23.33 -7.94
C CYS A 188 -10.93 -23.84 -6.52
N ILE A 189 -11.51 -25.04 -6.40
CA ILE A 189 -11.78 -25.68 -5.10
C ILE A 189 -10.59 -26.45 -4.52
N VAL A 190 -9.48 -26.51 -5.22
CA VAL A 190 -8.28 -27.22 -4.73
C VAL A 190 -7.49 -26.39 -3.72
N ASN A 191 -7.07 -25.18 -4.08
CA ASN A 191 -6.34 -24.27 -3.20
C ASN A 191 -7.27 -23.21 -2.57
N GLY A 192 -8.37 -22.91 -3.26
CA GLY A 192 -9.31 -21.85 -2.86
C GLY A 192 -9.83 -21.97 -1.44
N PRO A 193 -10.29 -23.15 -0.97
CA PRO A 193 -10.75 -23.31 0.41
C PRO A 193 -9.69 -23.00 1.47
N GLY A 194 -8.41 -23.27 1.20
CA GLY A 194 -7.30 -22.91 2.08
C GLY A 194 -7.20 -21.40 2.23
N GLU A 195 -7.07 -20.70 1.11
CA GLU A 195 -6.95 -19.23 1.07
C GLU A 195 -8.22 -18.53 1.58
N SER A 196 -9.40 -19.02 1.18
CA SER A 196 -10.68 -18.46 1.64
C SER A 196 -10.91 -18.57 3.14
N LYS A 197 -10.30 -19.57 3.82
CA LYS A 197 -10.36 -19.70 5.27
C LYS A 197 -9.50 -18.71 6.04
N HIS A 198 -8.45 -18.18 5.40
CA HIS A 198 -7.58 -17.18 6.02
C HIS A 198 -8.13 -15.75 5.88
N ALA A 199 -9.09 -15.54 4.97
CA ALA A 199 -9.80 -14.27 4.87
C ALA A 199 -10.96 -14.20 5.89
N ASP A 200 -11.44 -12.99 6.16
CA ASP A 200 -12.62 -12.77 6.99
C ASP A 200 -13.86 -13.39 6.33
N ILE A 201 -13.98 -13.20 5.02
CA ILE A 201 -14.98 -13.86 4.17
C ILE A 201 -14.35 -14.22 2.83
N GLY A 202 -14.56 -15.45 2.36
CA GLY A 202 -13.98 -15.90 1.10
C GLY A 202 -14.88 -16.86 0.34
N ILE A 203 -14.78 -16.83 -0.98
CA ILE A 203 -15.47 -17.72 -1.90
C ILE A 203 -14.46 -18.45 -2.77
N SER A 204 -14.70 -19.73 -3.02
CA SER A 204 -13.92 -20.55 -3.95
C SER A 204 -14.80 -20.97 -5.11
N LEU A 205 -14.58 -20.37 -6.28
CA LEU A 205 -15.31 -20.73 -7.50
C LEU A 205 -14.79 -22.06 -8.06
N PRO A 206 -15.61 -22.81 -8.81
CA PRO A 206 -15.17 -24.04 -9.44
C PRO A 206 -14.15 -23.75 -10.55
N GLY A 207 -13.11 -24.57 -10.60
CA GLY A 207 -12.17 -24.62 -11.72
C GLY A 207 -12.70 -25.38 -12.91
N THR A 208 -11.87 -25.53 -13.94
CA THR A 208 -12.22 -26.28 -15.15
C THR A 208 -12.48 -27.75 -14.81
N GLY A 209 -13.66 -28.25 -15.19
CA GLY A 209 -14.06 -29.63 -14.94
C GLY A 209 -14.52 -29.94 -13.50
N GLU A 210 -14.56 -28.94 -12.63
CA GLU A 210 -15.07 -29.08 -11.27
C GLU A 210 -16.61 -28.93 -11.24
N ALA A 211 -17.27 -29.46 -10.20
CA ALA A 211 -18.70 -29.27 -10.00
C ALA A 211 -19.03 -27.78 -9.85
N PRO A 212 -20.12 -27.27 -10.46
CA PRO A 212 -20.47 -25.84 -10.47
C PRO A 212 -21.00 -25.38 -9.11
N THR A 213 -20.16 -25.49 -8.09
CA THR A 213 -20.44 -25.13 -6.70
C THR A 213 -19.35 -24.24 -6.15
N ALA A 214 -19.75 -23.17 -5.45
CA ALA A 214 -18.85 -22.19 -4.87
C ALA A 214 -19.00 -22.17 -3.33
N PRO A 215 -18.17 -22.91 -2.59
CA PRO A 215 -18.18 -22.85 -1.13
C PRO A 215 -17.76 -21.47 -0.64
N VAL A 216 -18.49 -20.94 0.34
CA VAL A 216 -18.22 -19.68 1.03
C VAL A 216 -17.76 -19.98 2.46
N PHE A 217 -16.71 -19.30 2.86
CA PHE A 217 -16.12 -19.38 4.20
C PHE A 217 -16.23 -18.02 4.90
N VAL A 218 -16.57 -18.05 6.18
CA VAL A 218 -16.62 -16.88 7.06
C VAL A 218 -15.90 -17.25 8.34
N ASP A 219 -14.94 -16.42 8.76
CA ASP A 219 -14.13 -16.64 9.95
C ASP A 219 -13.55 -18.06 10.00
N GLY A 220 -13.03 -18.55 8.87
CA GLY A 220 -12.42 -19.87 8.70
C GLY A 220 -13.40 -21.04 8.57
N LYS A 221 -14.71 -20.84 8.70
CA LYS A 221 -15.71 -21.89 8.64
C LYS A 221 -16.53 -21.84 7.35
N LYS A 222 -16.78 -22.98 6.74
CA LYS A 222 -17.70 -23.06 5.61
C LYS A 222 -19.13 -22.80 6.09
N VAL A 223 -19.76 -21.76 5.52
CA VAL A 223 -21.12 -21.32 5.91
C VAL A 223 -22.16 -21.54 4.83
N ALA A 224 -21.75 -21.56 3.56
CA ALA A 224 -22.66 -21.72 2.43
C ALA A 224 -21.99 -22.44 1.26
N THR A 225 -22.79 -22.82 0.27
CA THR A 225 -22.32 -23.26 -1.04
C THR A 225 -23.25 -22.66 -2.08
N LEU A 226 -22.76 -21.66 -2.80
CA LEU A 226 -23.52 -20.95 -3.82
C LEU A 226 -23.51 -21.72 -5.15
N ARG A 227 -24.49 -21.48 -6.00
CA ARG A 227 -24.67 -22.18 -7.29
C ARG A 227 -25.39 -21.28 -8.30
N GLY A 228 -25.06 -21.47 -9.59
CA GLY A 228 -25.77 -20.81 -10.68
C GLY A 228 -25.36 -19.37 -10.96
N ALA A 229 -26.19 -18.63 -11.67
CA ALA A 229 -25.87 -17.31 -12.19
C ALA A 229 -25.87 -16.17 -11.13
N GLY A 230 -26.50 -16.41 -9.96
CA GLY A 230 -26.64 -15.39 -8.90
C GLY A 230 -25.48 -15.31 -7.91
N ILE A 231 -24.42 -16.11 -8.08
CA ILE A 231 -23.30 -16.23 -7.13
C ILE A 231 -22.71 -14.85 -6.74
N ALA A 232 -22.54 -13.94 -7.72
CA ALA A 232 -21.95 -12.65 -7.47
C ALA A 232 -22.79 -11.79 -6.50
N GLU A 233 -24.08 -11.68 -6.75
CA GLU A 233 -24.99 -10.89 -5.93
C GLU A 233 -25.23 -11.50 -4.55
N GLU A 234 -25.37 -12.84 -4.49
CA GLU A 234 -25.47 -13.54 -3.22
C GLU A 234 -24.22 -13.35 -2.38
N PHE A 235 -23.02 -13.44 -2.98
CA PHE A 235 -21.77 -13.21 -2.26
C PHE A 235 -21.61 -11.76 -1.80
N LYS A 236 -21.98 -10.76 -2.62
CA LYS A 236 -22.03 -9.35 -2.20
C LYS A 236 -22.96 -9.15 -1.00
N GLY A 237 -24.12 -9.77 -1.02
CA GLY A 237 -25.07 -9.76 0.10
C GLY A 237 -24.43 -10.30 1.38
N MET A 238 -23.73 -11.44 1.30
CA MET A 238 -23.03 -12.03 2.44
C MET A 238 -21.90 -11.15 2.96
N VAL A 239 -21.14 -10.47 2.07
CA VAL A 239 -20.11 -9.48 2.47
C VAL A 239 -20.75 -8.31 3.19
N ALA A 240 -21.85 -7.75 2.68
CA ALA A 240 -22.57 -6.62 3.32
C ALA A 240 -23.10 -7.00 4.71
N GLU A 241 -23.68 -8.20 4.86
CA GLU A 241 -24.13 -8.71 6.15
C GLU A 241 -22.95 -8.90 7.12
N TYR A 242 -21.83 -9.42 6.62
CA TYR A 242 -20.61 -9.57 7.43
C TYR A 242 -20.09 -8.21 7.93
N VAL A 243 -20.03 -7.20 7.05
CA VAL A 243 -19.63 -5.83 7.40
C VAL A 243 -20.54 -5.27 8.48
N THR A 244 -21.85 -5.39 8.30
CA THR A 244 -22.85 -4.93 9.28
C THR A 244 -22.68 -5.61 10.63
N ARG A 245 -22.50 -6.93 10.62
CA ARG A 245 -22.33 -7.72 11.84
C ARG A 245 -21.03 -7.39 12.58
N ARG A 246 -19.92 -7.34 11.86
CA ARG A 246 -18.58 -7.17 12.48
C ARG A 246 -18.27 -5.73 12.89
N PHE A 247 -18.60 -4.79 12.03
CA PHE A 247 -18.23 -3.39 12.20
C PHE A 247 -19.41 -2.50 12.64
N GLY A 248 -20.64 -3.01 12.58
CA GLY A 248 -21.85 -2.28 13.01
C GLY A 248 -22.10 -2.32 14.52
N ALA A 249 -21.51 -3.24 15.25
CA ALA A 249 -21.74 -3.44 16.70
C ALA A 249 -21.21 -2.29 17.59
N GLY A 250 -20.46 -1.32 17.03
CA GLY A 250 -19.99 -0.13 17.75
C GLY A 250 -21.07 0.93 18.05
N ARG A 251 -22.29 0.77 17.57
CA ARG A 251 -23.41 1.73 17.82
C ARG A 251 -24.06 1.62 19.19
N GLY A 252 -23.74 0.57 19.97
CA GLY A 252 -24.37 0.32 21.27
C GLY A 252 -23.60 0.82 22.50
N ALA A 253 -22.40 1.41 22.33
CA ALA A 253 -21.55 1.81 23.46
C ALA A 253 -21.35 3.34 23.60
N ALA A 254 -22.12 4.15 22.88
CA ALA A 254 -22.12 5.62 23.00
C ALA A 254 -23.57 6.13 23.13
N SER A 255 -24.19 5.83 24.26
CA SER A 255 -25.41 6.50 24.76
C SER A 255 -25.30 6.70 26.25
#